data_c1db288c688d5685ef5d8499d495c83d
#
_entry.id   c1db288c688d5685ef5d8499d495c83d
#
_cell.length_a   1.000
_cell.length_b   1.000
_cell.length_c   1.000
_cell.angle_alpha   90.00
_cell.angle_beta   90.00
_cell.angle_gamma   90.00
#
_symmetry.space_group_name_H-M   'P 1'
#
loop_
_entity.id
_entity.type
_entity.pdbx_description
1 polymer ?
#
loop_
_entity_poly.entity_id
_entity_poly.type
_entity_poly.pdbx_seq_one_letter_code
_entity_poly.pdbx_strand_id
1 'polypeptide(L)'
;MPQPLPRSLRTLPERAFRFRARLVAVLLCGVCFAGLAARLAYLQFCTGGWYTDRALGQQLRDTVVPADRGRIYSADGVLLAANSSCWTLRASPREMPEEKLALAAKGLAEILELDEAKLLEKFSDRASNDCLLRYRVERETADAVRDFCEANGITGIRINQDSKRWYPQGEFLASVLGFTNVDNAGVGGLELKYNDVLTGENGVVLTAVNAWGYTLEQSYETERVPLEGSGLRLTIDANIQHYLENALNYAVKEHHVAARAVGKSVLPIELWKRVS
;
A
#
# COMPACT_ATOMS: atom_id res chain seq x y z
N MET A 1 -38.14 77.64 44.74
CA MET A 1 -38.91 76.46 45.22
C MET A 1 -39.13 75.54 43.97
N PRO A 2 -38.51 74.39 43.89
CA PRO A 2 -38.76 73.44 42.79
C PRO A 2 -40.05 72.65 43.08
N GLN A 3 -40.89 72.61 42.06
CA GLN A 3 -42.16 71.85 42.17
C GLN A 3 -41.89 70.33 42.16
N PRO A 4 -42.65 69.56 42.97
CA PRO A 4 -42.50 68.10 42.99
C PRO A 4 -43.08 67.46 41.73
N LEU A 5 -42.32 66.62 41.07
CA LEU A 5 -42.71 65.83 39.92
C LEU A 5 -43.92 64.91 40.21
N PRO A 6 -44.84 64.70 39.21
CA PRO A 6 -46.05 63.92 39.40
C PRO A 6 -45.78 62.45 39.71
N ARG A 7 -46.40 61.95 40.77
CA ARG A 7 -46.36 60.53 41.24
C ARG A 7 -47.12 59.52 40.35
N SER A 8 -47.00 59.54 39.06
CA SER A 8 -47.74 58.63 38.16
C SER A 8 -46.95 57.58 37.38
N LEU A 9 -45.71 57.41 37.75
CA LEU A 9 -45.02 56.15 37.33
C LEU A 9 -45.11 55.10 38.44
N ARG A 10 -46.32 54.56 38.62
CA ARG A 10 -46.53 53.34 39.40
C ARG A 10 -45.70 52.23 38.74
N THR A 11 -44.58 51.93 39.34
CA THR A 11 -43.81 50.73 39.02
C THR A 11 -44.73 49.53 39.07
N LEU A 12 -44.94 48.89 37.94
CA LEU A 12 -45.57 47.57 37.90
C LEU A 12 -44.88 46.67 38.94
N PRO A 13 -45.64 45.84 39.68
CA PRO A 13 -45.06 45.07 40.77
C PRO A 13 -43.92 44.21 40.19
N GLU A 14 -42.69 44.56 40.56
CA GLU A 14 -41.46 43.94 40.04
C GLU A 14 -41.48 42.39 40.13
N ARG A 15 -42.23 41.86 41.10
CA ARG A 15 -42.40 40.41 41.29
C ARG A 15 -43.21 39.78 40.17
N ALA A 16 -44.28 40.39 39.68
CA ALA A 16 -45.09 39.87 38.59
C ALA A 16 -44.35 39.92 37.26
N PHE A 17 -43.57 41.00 37.03
CA PHE A 17 -42.76 41.13 35.83
C PHE A 17 -41.64 40.09 35.81
N ARG A 18 -40.90 39.93 36.88
CA ARG A 18 -39.84 38.90 37.01
C ARG A 18 -40.39 37.48 36.89
N PHE A 19 -41.59 37.20 37.41
CA PHE A 19 -42.23 35.90 37.25
C PHE A 19 -42.59 35.62 35.78
N ARG A 20 -43.24 36.59 35.11
CA ARG A 20 -43.56 36.46 33.66
C ARG A 20 -42.32 36.34 32.79
N ALA A 21 -41.28 37.12 33.06
CA ALA A 21 -40.01 37.04 32.38
C ALA A 21 -39.33 35.67 32.56
N ARG A 22 -39.35 35.10 33.76
CA ARG A 22 -38.83 33.73 34.01
C ARG A 22 -39.66 32.67 33.29
N LEU A 23 -40.99 32.81 33.27
CA LEU A 23 -41.87 31.88 32.57
C LEU A 23 -41.61 31.90 31.04
N VAL A 24 -41.47 33.08 30.44
CA VAL A 24 -41.11 33.23 29.06
C VAL A 24 -39.71 32.66 28.74
N ALA A 25 -38.74 32.90 29.62
CA ALA A 25 -37.39 32.34 29.47
C ALA A 25 -37.39 30.81 29.53
N VAL A 26 -38.12 30.21 30.46
CA VAL A 26 -38.27 28.75 30.58
C VAL A 26 -38.96 28.16 29.34
N LEU A 27 -40.01 28.82 28.85
CA LEU A 27 -40.75 28.39 27.69
C LEU A 27 -39.86 28.46 26.43
N LEU A 28 -39.10 29.54 26.27
CA LEU A 28 -38.15 29.72 25.17
C LEU A 28 -37.03 28.67 25.20
N CYS A 29 -36.47 28.40 26.38
CA CYS A 29 -35.50 27.30 26.56
C CYS A 29 -36.12 25.94 26.22
N GLY A 30 -37.36 25.67 26.67
CA GLY A 30 -38.09 24.44 26.40
C GLY A 30 -38.29 24.21 24.90
N VAL A 31 -38.71 25.25 24.16
CA VAL A 31 -38.87 25.21 22.69
C VAL A 31 -37.52 24.96 22.01
N CYS A 32 -36.47 25.61 22.49
CA CYS A 32 -35.13 25.44 21.95
C CYS A 32 -34.62 24.00 22.15
N PHE A 33 -34.78 23.45 23.36
CA PHE A 33 -34.42 22.05 23.66
C PHE A 33 -35.28 21.04 22.87
N ALA A 34 -36.58 21.29 22.74
CA ALA A 34 -37.45 20.44 21.90
C ALA A 34 -37.05 20.45 20.44
N GLY A 35 -36.67 21.61 19.89
CA GLY A 35 -36.14 21.74 18.52
C GLY A 35 -34.85 21.00 18.34
N LEU A 36 -33.91 21.08 19.28
CA LEU A 36 -32.65 20.33 19.25
C LEU A 36 -32.91 18.81 19.36
N ALA A 37 -33.78 18.38 20.23
CA ALA A 37 -34.13 16.96 20.37
C ALA A 37 -34.78 16.41 19.09
N ALA A 38 -35.72 17.15 18.52
CA ALA A 38 -36.32 16.78 17.23
C ALA A 38 -35.30 16.71 16.09
N ARG A 39 -34.37 17.66 16.06
CA ARG A 39 -33.29 17.66 15.07
C ARG A 39 -32.35 16.46 15.25
N LEU A 40 -32.01 16.13 16.50
CA LEU A 40 -31.18 14.97 16.82
C LEU A 40 -31.87 13.66 16.42
N ALA A 41 -33.15 13.54 16.75
CA ALA A 41 -33.96 12.38 16.33
C ALA A 41 -34.02 12.25 14.81
N TYR A 42 -34.24 13.36 14.09
CA TYR A 42 -34.20 13.36 12.63
C TYR A 42 -32.85 12.89 12.07
N LEU A 43 -31.74 13.38 12.63
CA LEU A 43 -30.39 12.98 12.21
C LEU A 43 -30.12 11.50 12.48
N GLN A 44 -30.56 10.97 13.62
CA GLN A 44 -30.34 9.57 13.99
C GLN A 44 -31.23 8.60 13.20
N PHE A 45 -32.53 8.90 13.06
CA PHE A 45 -33.48 7.96 12.48
C PHE A 45 -33.67 8.11 10.96
N CYS A 46 -33.57 9.35 10.43
CA CYS A 46 -33.84 9.60 9.02
C CYS A 46 -32.57 9.67 8.17
N THR A 47 -31.46 10.18 8.72
CA THR A 47 -30.23 10.40 7.94
C THR A 47 -29.03 9.60 8.48
N GLY A 48 -29.23 8.80 9.54
CA GLY A 48 -28.16 8.01 10.19
C GLY A 48 -27.43 7.10 9.21
N GLY A 49 -28.17 6.36 8.37
CA GLY A 49 -27.58 5.47 7.36
C GLY A 49 -26.64 6.19 6.40
N TRP A 50 -27.07 7.33 5.84
CA TRP A 50 -26.24 8.11 4.92
C TRP A 50 -24.94 8.62 5.57
N TYR A 51 -24.99 9.03 6.84
CA TYR A 51 -23.80 9.46 7.57
C TYR A 51 -22.88 8.27 7.90
N THR A 52 -23.47 7.11 8.21
CA THR A 52 -22.70 5.88 8.46
C THR A 52 -21.96 5.44 7.21
N ASP A 53 -22.64 5.39 6.04
CA ASP A 53 -22.00 5.02 4.77
C ASP A 53 -20.88 5.99 4.40
N ARG A 54 -21.08 7.28 4.65
CA ARG A 54 -20.06 8.29 4.38
C ARG A 54 -18.88 8.22 5.35
N ALA A 55 -19.13 7.90 6.61
CA ALA A 55 -18.08 7.68 7.62
C ALA A 55 -17.28 6.41 7.30
N LEU A 56 -17.93 5.32 6.93
CA LEU A 56 -17.29 4.09 6.47
C LEU A 56 -16.42 4.34 5.24
N GLY A 57 -16.93 5.05 4.24
CA GLY A 57 -16.15 5.41 3.05
C GLY A 57 -14.95 6.32 3.31
N GLN A 58 -14.91 7.04 4.44
CA GLN A 58 -13.74 7.81 4.86
C GLN A 58 -12.77 7.03 5.76
N GLN A 59 -13.27 6.03 6.48
CA GLN A 59 -12.48 5.22 7.42
C GLN A 59 -11.91 3.97 6.76
N LEU A 60 -12.59 3.43 5.74
CA LEU A 60 -12.12 2.25 5.03
C LEU A 60 -11.11 2.65 3.95
N ARG A 61 -9.96 2.00 4.01
CA ARG A 61 -8.93 2.11 2.99
C ARG A 61 -8.81 0.77 2.28
N ASP A 62 -9.03 0.80 0.98
CA ASP A 62 -8.82 -0.35 0.12
C ASP A 62 -7.31 -0.62 0.02
N THR A 63 -6.89 -1.74 0.54
CA THR A 63 -5.52 -2.22 0.34
C THR A 63 -5.56 -3.36 -0.66
N VAL A 64 -4.97 -3.12 -1.83
CA VAL A 64 -4.86 -4.15 -2.86
C VAL A 64 -3.81 -5.16 -2.43
N VAL A 65 -4.21 -6.43 -2.37
CA VAL A 65 -3.31 -7.57 -2.16
C VAL A 65 -3.01 -8.17 -3.52
N PRO A 66 -1.77 -8.07 -4.02
CA PRO A 66 -1.42 -8.59 -5.33
C PRO A 66 -1.62 -10.11 -5.38
N ALA A 67 -2.20 -10.59 -6.48
CA ALA A 67 -2.30 -12.02 -6.74
C ALA A 67 -0.95 -12.59 -7.14
N ASP A 68 -0.70 -13.83 -6.77
CA ASP A 68 0.46 -14.55 -7.25
C ASP A 68 0.30 -14.88 -8.74
N ARG A 69 1.35 -14.58 -9.51
CA ARG A 69 1.37 -14.85 -10.94
C ARG A 69 1.53 -16.34 -11.21
N GLY A 70 0.80 -16.88 -12.18
CA GLY A 70 0.80 -18.28 -12.55
C GLY A 70 2.20 -18.83 -12.84
N ARG A 71 2.47 -20.06 -12.44
CA ARG A 71 3.76 -20.74 -12.63
C ARG A 71 3.90 -21.25 -14.05
N ILE A 72 5.13 -21.31 -14.58
CA ILE A 72 5.42 -21.86 -15.90
C ILE A 72 6.26 -23.12 -15.74
N TYR A 73 5.81 -24.18 -16.38
CA TYR A 73 6.45 -25.49 -16.36
C TYR A 73 6.83 -25.94 -17.78
N SER A 74 7.89 -26.73 -17.89
CA SER A 74 8.22 -27.48 -19.12
C SER A 74 7.29 -28.68 -19.34
N ALA A 75 7.43 -29.40 -20.43
CA ALA A 75 6.65 -30.60 -20.74
C ALA A 75 6.88 -31.73 -19.73
N ASP A 76 8.08 -31.85 -19.22
CA ASP A 76 8.53 -32.84 -18.22
C ASP A 76 8.27 -32.39 -16.76
N GLY A 77 7.65 -31.21 -16.58
CA GLY A 77 7.22 -30.71 -15.26
C GLY A 77 8.29 -29.93 -14.50
N VAL A 78 9.42 -29.59 -15.14
CA VAL A 78 10.44 -28.73 -14.53
C VAL A 78 9.90 -27.30 -14.38
N LEU A 79 10.07 -26.70 -13.21
CA LEU A 79 9.66 -25.34 -12.93
C LEU A 79 10.58 -24.36 -13.65
N LEU A 80 10.03 -23.54 -14.53
CA LEU A 80 10.77 -22.56 -15.36
C LEU A 80 10.59 -21.13 -14.85
N ALA A 81 9.41 -20.80 -14.34
CA ALA A 81 9.15 -19.51 -13.72
C ALA A 81 8.14 -19.64 -12.57
N ALA A 82 8.44 -18.99 -11.47
CA ALA A 82 7.59 -18.93 -10.27
C ALA A 82 7.63 -17.54 -9.64
N ASN A 83 6.80 -17.32 -8.62
CA ASN A 83 6.90 -16.15 -7.77
C ASN A 83 7.75 -16.45 -6.55
N SER A 84 8.51 -15.46 -6.12
CA SER A 84 9.23 -15.45 -4.85
C SER A 84 8.72 -14.29 -4.02
N SER A 85 8.37 -14.56 -2.76
CA SER A 85 7.98 -13.51 -1.82
C SER A 85 9.15 -12.57 -1.57
N CYS A 86 8.88 -11.29 -1.61
CA CYS A 86 9.82 -10.22 -1.27
C CYS A 86 9.07 -9.13 -0.51
N TRP A 87 9.78 -8.11 -0.08
CA TRP A 87 9.19 -7.01 0.68
C TRP A 87 9.62 -5.69 0.10
N THR A 88 8.67 -4.77 0.01
CA THR A 88 8.92 -3.37 -0.38
C THR A 88 8.88 -2.49 0.85
N LEU A 89 9.98 -1.78 1.09
CA LEU A 89 10.16 -0.91 2.25
C LEU A 89 9.79 0.52 1.87
N ARG A 90 8.86 1.08 2.64
CA ARG A 90 8.42 2.47 2.51
C ARG A 90 8.50 3.17 3.85
N ALA A 91 8.69 4.47 3.82
CA ALA A 91 8.74 5.29 5.03
C ALA A 91 7.71 6.42 4.96
N SER A 92 7.12 6.73 6.10
CA SER A 92 6.30 7.91 6.31
C SER A 92 7.07 8.89 7.22
N PRO A 93 7.80 9.87 6.66
CA PRO A 93 8.57 10.82 7.47
C PRO A 93 7.71 11.59 8.46
N ARG A 94 6.43 11.80 8.13
CA ARG A 94 5.48 12.48 9.01
C ARG A 94 5.23 11.73 10.31
N GLU A 95 5.25 10.41 10.28
CA GLU A 95 4.96 9.55 11.44
C GLU A 95 6.20 9.27 12.29
N MET A 96 7.40 9.63 11.79
CA MET A 96 8.65 9.42 12.52
C MET A 96 8.89 10.53 13.58
N PRO A 97 9.33 10.17 14.79
CA PRO A 97 9.78 11.14 15.78
C PRO A 97 11.02 11.92 15.27
N GLU A 98 11.02 13.24 15.41
CA GLU A 98 12.13 14.09 14.94
C GLU A 98 13.49 13.71 15.53
N GLU A 99 13.49 13.37 16.81
CA GLU A 99 14.69 12.98 17.53
C GLU A 99 15.34 11.69 16.99
N LYS A 100 14.57 10.85 16.29
CA LYS A 100 15.01 9.55 15.78
C LYS A 100 15.34 9.56 14.29
N LEU A 101 15.12 10.67 13.56
CA LEU A 101 15.35 10.72 12.11
C LEU A 101 16.80 10.40 11.74
N ALA A 102 17.76 11.00 12.44
CA ALA A 102 19.18 10.73 12.19
C ALA A 102 19.57 9.28 12.51
N LEU A 103 19.05 8.73 13.62
CA LEU A 103 19.27 7.34 14.00
C LEU A 103 18.65 6.38 12.98
N ALA A 104 17.43 6.67 12.54
CA ALA A 104 16.75 5.89 11.50
C ALA A 104 17.50 5.94 10.17
N ALA A 105 17.93 7.12 9.72
CA ALA A 105 18.69 7.28 8.50
C ALA A 105 19.98 6.47 8.53
N LYS A 106 20.75 6.55 9.62
CA LYS A 106 22.02 5.84 9.77
C LYS A 106 21.83 4.31 9.80
N GLY A 107 20.93 3.80 10.64
CA GLY A 107 20.71 2.35 10.75
C GLY A 107 20.08 1.73 9.50
N LEU A 108 19.14 2.43 8.88
CA LEU A 108 18.56 1.95 7.62
C LEU A 108 19.54 2.05 6.45
N ALA A 109 20.43 3.04 6.43
CA ALA A 109 21.50 3.13 5.44
C ALA A 109 22.43 1.92 5.50
N GLU A 110 22.80 1.47 6.71
CA GLU A 110 23.67 0.31 6.92
C GLU A 110 22.98 -0.99 6.50
N ILE A 111 21.73 -1.22 6.96
CA ILE A 111 20.97 -2.46 6.65
C ILE A 111 20.63 -2.55 5.17
N LEU A 112 20.25 -1.44 4.54
CA LEU A 112 19.77 -1.40 3.16
C LEU A 112 20.89 -1.08 2.14
N GLU A 113 22.11 -0.85 2.58
CA GLU A 113 23.24 -0.42 1.73
C GLU A 113 22.89 0.84 0.91
N LEU A 114 22.28 1.82 1.56
CA LEU A 114 21.87 3.09 0.95
C LEU A 114 22.73 4.24 1.46
N ASP A 115 22.70 5.35 0.74
CA ASP A 115 23.39 6.58 1.13
C ASP A 115 22.62 7.27 2.29
N GLU A 116 23.27 7.41 3.45
CA GLU A 116 22.71 8.04 4.64
C GLU A 116 22.23 9.47 4.37
N ALA A 117 23.01 10.25 3.59
CA ALA A 117 22.66 11.64 3.28
C ALA A 117 21.35 11.74 2.48
N LYS A 118 21.16 10.85 1.52
CA LYS A 118 19.91 10.79 0.73
C LYS A 118 18.72 10.34 1.55
N LEU A 119 18.92 9.41 2.49
CA LEU A 119 17.86 8.98 3.40
C LEU A 119 17.46 10.11 4.34
N LEU A 120 18.44 10.82 4.89
CA LEU A 120 18.19 11.96 5.76
C LEU A 120 17.45 13.09 5.04
N GLU A 121 17.81 13.37 3.79
CA GLU A 121 17.09 14.34 2.94
C GLU A 121 15.62 13.92 2.75
N LYS A 122 15.36 12.64 2.41
CA LYS A 122 14.00 12.11 2.28
C LYS A 122 13.21 12.18 3.58
N PHE A 123 13.84 11.91 4.72
CA PHE A 123 13.18 11.95 6.03
C PHE A 123 12.95 13.39 6.53
N SER A 124 13.71 14.35 6.05
CA SER A 124 13.52 15.77 6.37
C SER A 124 12.27 16.37 5.70
N ASP A 125 11.81 15.78 4.60
CA ASP A 125 10.57 16.18 3.94
C ASP A 125 9.33 15.64 4.69
N ARG A 126 8.91 16.38 5.71
CA ARG A 126 7.75 16.06 6.57
C ARG A 126 6.40 16.20 5.86
N ALA A 127 6.35 16.76 4.68
CA ALA A 127 5.13 16.85 3.88
C ALA A 127 4.80 15.49 3.22
N SER A 128 5.81 14.64 3.02
CA SER A 128 5.65 13.33 2.42
C SER A 128 5.12 12.31 3.44
N ASN A 129 4.00 11.67 3.11
CA ASN A 129 3.42 10.58 3.90
C ASN A 129 3.93 9.20 3.45
N ASP A 130 4.62 9.13 2.31
CA ASP A 130 5.02 7.87 1.71
C ASP A 130 6.22 8.07 0.80
N CYS A 131 7.38 7.66 1.24
CA CYS A 131 8.60 7.64 0.45
C CYS A 131 9.12 6.22 0.31
N LEU A 132 9.50 5.85 -0.91
CA LEU A 132 10.11 4.56 -1.19
C LEU A 132 11.56 4.56 -0.69
N LEU A 133 11.89 3.53 0.11
CA LEU A 133 13.25 3.26 0.55
C LEU A 133 13.94 2.26 -0.39
N ARG A 134 13.40 1.05 -0.47
CA ARG A 134 13.93 0.01 -1.35
C ARG A 134 12.81 -0.94 -1.81
N TYR A 135 12.88 -1.35 -3.08
CA TYR A 135 12.01 -2.37 -3.66
C TYR A 135 12.59 -3.77 -3.42
N ARG A 136 11.71 -4.76 -3.27
CA ARG A 136 11.99 -6.19 -3.42
C ARG A 136 13.18 -6.68 -2.61
N VAL A 137 13.21 -6.30 -1.35
CA VAL A 137 14.19 -6.84 -0.38
C VAL A 137 13.82 -8.27 0.01
N GLU A 138 14.81 -9.05 0.36
CA GLU A 138 14.62 -10.40 0.86
C GLU A 138 14.10 -10.39 2.30
N ARG A 139 13.57 -11.52 2.72
CA ARG A 139 12.96 -11.67 4.04
C ARG A 139 13.92 -11.29 5.17
N GLU A 140 15.15 -11.76 5.08
CA GLU A 140 16.19 -11.51 6.10
C GLU A 140 16.43 -10.01 6.30
N THR A 141 16.52 -9.26 5.20
CA THR A 141 16.69 -7.81 5.25
C THR A 141 15.44 -7.10 5.80
N ALA A 142 14.25 -7.58 5.45
CA ALA A 142 12.99 -7.01 5.95
C ALA A 142 12.84 -7.26 7.46
N ASP A 143 13.19 -8.46 7.92
CA ASP A 143 13.17 -8.80 9.35
C ASP A 143 14.21 -7.98 10.12
N ALA A 144 15.43 -7.82 9.59
CA ALA A 144 16.46 -6.96 10.20
C ALA A 144 16.00 -5.51 10.34
N VAL A 145 15.30 -4.96 9.33
CA VAL A 145 14.71 -3.62 9.43
C VAL A 145 13.62 -3.56 10.49
N ARG A 146 12.79 -4.61 10.60
CA ARG A 146 11.73 -4.68 11.62
C ARG A 146 12.33 -4.67 13.02
N ASP A 147 13.29 -5.57 13.27
CA ASP A 147 13.97 -5.71 14.56
C ASP A 147 14.67 -4.41 14.95
N PHE A 148 15.33 -3.75 13.99
CA PHE A 148 15.97 -2.45 14.22
C PHE A 148 14.95 -1.37 14.60
N CYS A 149 13.81 -1.31 13.90
CA CYS A 149 12.75 -0.34 14.19
C CYS A 149 12.12 -0.58 15.56
N GLU A 150 11.87 -1.85 15.93
CA GLU A 150 11.31 -2.23 17.24
C GLU A 150 12.28 -1.92 18.38
N ALA A 151 13.55 -2.30 18.23
CA ALA A 151 14.58 -2.04 19.25
C ALA A 151 14.79 -0.56 19.55
N ASN A 152 14.66 0.29 18.53
CA ASN A 152 14.85 1.74 18.67
C ASN A 152 13.51 2.52 18.81
N GLY A 153 12.36 1.85 18.76
CA GLY A 153 11.04 2.46 18.81
C GLY A 153 10.84 3.48 17.68
N ILE A 154 11.29 3.14 16.46
CA ILE A 154 11.13 3.95 15.25
C ILE A 154 9.78 3.59 14.65
N THR A 155 8.90 4.58 14.52
CA THR A 155 7.59 4.45 13.86
C THR A 155 7.65 5.00 12.44
N GLY A 156 6.64 4.69 11.61
CA GLY A 156 6.54 5.23 10.26
C GLY A 156 7.32 4.46 9.19
N ILE A 157 7.91 3.30 9.52
CA ILE A 157 8.44 2.36 8.51
C ILE A 157 7.35 1.33 8.19
N ARG A 158 7.06 1.16 6.90
CA ARG A 158 6.07 0.21 6.40
C ARG A 158 6.78 -0.85 5.59
N ILE A 159 6.58 -2.10 5.97
CA ILE A 159 7.14 -3.29 5.34
C ILE A 159 5.99 -4.00 4.66
N ASN A 160 5.82 -3.75 3.36
CA ASN A 160 4.72 -4.32 2.58
C ASN A 160 5.21 -5.60 1.89
N GLN A 161 4.46 -6.67 2.03
CA GLN A 161 4.71 -7.89 1.28
C GLN A 161 4.48 -7.62 -0.21
N ASP A 162 5.39 -8.11 -1.02
CA ASP A 162 5.39 -7.99 -2.47
C ASP A 162 5.83 -9.33 -3.08
N SER A 163 5.73 -9.49 -4.37
CA SER A 163 6.21 -10.68 -5.06
C SER A 163 7.08 -10.30 -6.25
N LYS A 164 8.15 -11.07 -6.45
CA LYS A 164 9.01 -10.94 -7.63
C LYS A 164 8.97 -12.20 -8.46
N ARG A 165 9.06 -12.05 -9.77
CA ARG A 165 9.21 -13.17 -10.67
C ARG A 165 10.60 -13.80 -10.51
N TRP A 166 10.65 -15.10 -10.34
CA TRP A 166 11.87 -15.85 -10.15
C TRP A 166 11.99 -16.94 -11.20
N TYR A 167 13.17 -17.06 -11.81
CA TYR A 167 13.50 -18.03 -12.83
C TYR A 167 14.56 -18.99 -12.30
N PRO A 168 14.16 -20.18 -11.77
CA PRO A 168 15.08 -21.12 -11.11
C PRO A 168 16.24 -21.57 -11.99
N GLN A 169 16.00 -21.63 -13.31
CA GLN A 169 16.96 -22.11 -14.29
C GLN A 169 17.84 -20.97 -14.89
N GLY A 170 17.76 -19.76 -14.30
CA GLY A 170 18.54 -18.61 -14.74
C GLY A 170 18.27 -18.21 -16.20
N GLU A 171 19.30 -18.27 -17.04
CA GLU A 171 19.21 -17.87 -18.46
C GLU A 171 18.51 -18.87 -19.38
N PHE A 172 18.21 -20.06 -18.87
CA PHE A 172 17.58 -21.13 -19.62
C PHE A 172 16.24 -20.70 -20.20
N LEU A 173 16.05 -20.88 -21.50
CA LEU A 173 14.86 -20.45 -22.25
C LEU A 173 14.53 -18.95 -22.12
N ALA A 174 15.46 -18.10 -21.73
CA ALA A 174 15.22 -16.68 -21.46
C ALA A 174 14.56 -15.95 -22.64
N SER A 175 14.99 -16.24 -23.87
CA SER A 175 14.42 -15.64 -25.08
C SER A 175 12.97 -16.06 -25.37
N VAL A 176 12.56 -17.24 -24.89
CA VAL A 176 11.19 -17.77 -25.04
C VAL A 176 10.31 -17.33 -23.89
N LEU A 177 10.77 -17.50 -22.65
CA LEU A 177 10.03 -17.12 -21.46
C LEU A 177 9.79 -15.60 -21.41
N GLY A 178 10.81 -14.81 -21.72
CA GLY A 178 10.77 -13.37 -21.54
C GLY A 178 10.98 -12.97 -20.08
N PHE A 179 10.46 -11.81 -19.71
CA PHE A 179 10.60 -11.26 -18.36
C PHE A 179 9.41 -10.38 -17.99
N THR A 180 9.29 -10.07 -16.71
CA THR A 180 8.27 -9.17 -16.17
C THR A 180 8.89 -7.85 -15.69
N ASN A 181 8.09 -6.79 -15.64
CA ASN A 181 8.47 -5.51 -15.05
C ASN A 181 8.37 -5.55 -13.49
N VAL A 182 8.56 -4.36 -12.87
CA VAL A 182 8.43 -4.19 -11.41
C VAL A 182 7.02 -4.51 -10.91
N ASP A 183 5.99 -4.32 -11.73
CA ASP A 183 4.59 -4.58 -11.37
C ASP A 183 4.17 -6.03 -11.69
N ASN A 184 5.13 -6.93 -11.92
CA ASN A 184 4.88 -8.31 -12.35
C ASN A 184 4.11 -8.45 -13.67
N ALA A 185 3.98 -7.42 -14.47
CA ALA A 185 3.41 -7.50 -15.81
C ALA A 185 4.43 -8.01 -16.82
N GLY A 186 4.02 -8.91 -17.72
CA GLY A 186 4.89 -9.47 -18.75
C GLY A 186 5.31 -8.41 -19.77
N VAL A 187 6.60 -8.33 -20.06
CA VAL A 187 7.18 -7.36 -21.00
C VAL A 187 7.68 -8.03 -22.29
N GLY A 188 8.04 -9.30 -22.24
CA GLY A 188 8.56 -10.04 -23.39
C GLY A 188 8.19 -11.52 -23.37
N GLY A 189 8.40 -12.20 -24.50
CA GLY A 189 8.25 -13.64 -24.64
C GLY A 189 6.85 -14.18 -24.28
N LEU A 190 6.83 -15.35 -23.66
CA LEU A 190 5.60 -15.99 -23.18
C LEU A 190 4.94 -15.22 -22.05
N GLU A 191 5.73 -14.58 -21.19
CA GLU A 191 5.23 -13.73 -20.12
C GLU A 191 4.33 -12.60 -20.65
N LEU A 192 4.71 -11.97 -21.76
CA LEU A 192 3.87 -10.95 -22.40
C LEU A 192 2.68 -11.58 -23.12
N LYS A 193 2.91 -12.64 -23.90
CA LYS A 193 1.87 -13.26 -24.73
C LYS A 193 0.70 -13.81 -23.91
N TYR A 194 1.00 -14.39 -22.76
CA TYR A 194 0.02 -15.00 -21.85
C TYR A 194 -0.18 -14.18 -20.58
N ASN A 195 0.09 -12.87 -20.66
CA ASN A 195 0.01 -12.00 -19.49
C ASN A 195 -1.36 -12.09 -18.80
N ASP A 196 -2.46 -12.02 -19.54
CA ASP A 196 -3.83 -12.04 -19.01
C ASP A 196 -4.18 -13.36 -18.28
N VAL A 197 -3.57 -14.47 -18.72
CA VAL A 197 -3.77 -15.81 -18.11
C VAL A 197 -2.92 -15.96 -16.84
N LEU A 198 -1.71 -15.42 -16.89
CA LEU A 198 -0.72 -15.56 -15.81
C LEU A 198 -0.94 -14.59 -14.66
N THR A 199 -1.51 -13.39 -14.89
CA THR A 199 -1.52 -12.32 -13.87
C THR A 199 -2.45 -12.61 -12.69
N GLY A 200 -3.54 -13.38 -12.86
CA GLY A 200 -4.53 -13.58 -11.80
C GLY A 200 -5.37 -12.34 -11.50
N GLU A 201 -6.15 -12.40 -10.43
CA GLU A 201 -7.00 -11.31 -9.97
C GLU A 201 -6.57 -10.86 -8.57
N ASN A 202 -6.26 -9.58 -8.43
CA ASN A 202 -5.86 -9.02 -7.15
C ASN A 202 -7.00 -9.09 -6.12
N GLY A 203 -6.63 -9.39 -4.89
CA GLY A 203 -7.52 -9.28 -3.75
C GLY A 203 -7.65 -7.84 -3.26
N VAL A 204 -8.70 -7.60 -2.47
CA VAL A 204 -8.94 -6.33 -1.79
C VAL A 204 -9.21 -6.62 -0.31
N VAL A 205 -8.46 -5.97 0.55
CA VAL A 205 -8.66 -5.99 1.99
C VAL A 205 -9.08 -4.59 2.43
N LEU A 206 -10.26 -4.51 3.02
CA LEU A 206 -10.73 -3.29 3.65
C LEU A 206 -10.12 -3.17 5.04
N THR A 207 -9.39 -2.10 5.24
CA THR A 207 -8.75 -1.82 6.53
C THR A 207 -9.32 -0.52 7.07
N ALA A 208 -9.89 -0.55 8.28
CA ALA A 208 -10.33 0.67 8.93
C ALA A 208 -9.14 1.47 9.45
N VAL A 209 -9.09 2.74 9.08
CA VAL A 209 -8.07 3.69 9.54
C VAL A 209 -8.73 4.81 10.35
N ASN A 210 -8.02 5.32 11.34
CA ASN A 210 -8.46 6.49 12.09
C ASN A 210 -8.22 7.79 11.28
N ALA A 211 -8.65 8.93 11.82
CA ALA A 211 -8.50 10.25 11.18
C ALA A 211 -7.03 10.63 10.88
N TRP A 212 -6.07 9.98 11.52
CA TRP A 212 -4.62 10.17 11.31
C TRP A 212 -4.02 9.13 10.37
N GLY A 213 -4.81 8.17 9.85
CA GLY A 213 -4.34 7.14 8.93
C GLY A 213 -3.74 5.90 9.60
N TYR A 214 -3.84 5.77 10.94
CA TYR A 214 -3.40 4.55 11.64
C TYR A 214 -4.44 3.45 11.49
N THR A 215 -3.98 2.26 11.20
CA THR A 215 -4.81 1.05 11.13
C THR A 215 -5.37 0.69 12.51
N LEU A 216 -6.67 0.44 12.57
CA LEU A 216 -7.32 -0.08 13.76
C LEU A 216 -7.18 -1.60 13.78
N GLU A 217 -6.50 -2.15 14.79
CA GLU A 217 -6.11 -3.57 14.89
C GLU A 217 -7.25 -4.60 14.81
N GLN A 218 -8.48 -4.19 14.95
CA GLN A 218 -9.65 -5.09 14.99
C GLN A 218 -10.56 -5.03 13.75
N SER A 219 -10.13 -4.38 12.67
CA SER A 219 -11.02 -4.09 11.54
C SER A 219 -10.39 -4.49 10.21
N TYR A 220 -10.08 -5.79 10.07
CA TYR A 220 -9.74 -6.37 8.77
C TYR A 220 -10.96 -7.09 8.23
N GLU A 221 -11.53 -6.61 7.15
CA GLU A 221 -12.54 -7.32 6.39
C GLU A 221 -11.97 -7.63 5.00
N THR A 222 -11.84 -8.91 4.70
CA THR A 222 -11.40 -9.34 3.36
C THR A 222 -12.60 -9.25 2.43
N GLU A 223 -12.65 -8.23 1.59
CA GLU A 223 -13.71 -8.07 0.61
C GLU A 223 -13.56 -9.08 -0.54
N ARG A 224 -12.32 -9.29 -0.98
CA ARG A 224 -12.00 -10.23 -2.05
C ARG A 224 -10.66 -10.93 -1.80
N VAL A 225 -10.70 -12.25 -1.81
CA VAL A 225 -9.46 -13.06 -1.74
C VAL A 225 -8.74 -12.98 -3.09
N PRO A 226 -7.41 -12.78 -3.13
CA PRO A 226 -6.65 -12.81 -4.38
C PRO A 226 -6.76 -14.21 -5.03
N LEU A 227 -6.99 -14.23 -6.33
CA LEU A 227 -7.00 -15.45 -7.14
C LEU A 227 -5.69 -15.54 -7.91
N GLU A 228 -4.92 -16.60 -7.65
CA GLU A 228 -3.68 -16.87 -8.37
C GLU A 228 -3.91 -16.99 -9.88
N GLY A 229 -2.95 -16.51 -10.66
CA GLY A 229 -2.97 -16.69 -12.11
C GLY A 229 -2.87 -18.16 -12.52
N SER A 230 -3.45 -18.50 -13.66
CA SER A 230 -3.39 -19.86 -14.19
C SER A 230 -1.98 -20.25 -14.57
N GLY A 231 -1.55 -21.46 -14.20
CA GLY A 231 -0.25 -22.00 -14.58
C GLY A 231 -0.17 -22.34 -16.07
N LEU A 232 1.01 -22.20 -16.65
CA LEU A 232 1.28 -22.55 -18.04
C LEU A 232 2.21 -23.75 -18.12
N ARG A 233 1.85 -24.78 -18.90
CA ARG A 233 2.72 -25.90 -19.22
C ARG A 233 3.13 -25.85 -20.68
N LEU A 234 4.43 -25.81 -20.91
CA LEU A 234 5.01 -25.75 -22.26
C LEU A 234 5.09 -27.16 -22.88
N THR A 235 5.22 -27.21 -24.18
CA THR A 235 5.53 -28.42 -24.93
C THR A 235 7.02 -28.67 -25.05
N ILE A 236 7.84 -27.77 -24.53
CA ILE A 236 9.31 -27.84 -24.56
C ILE A 236 9.78 -28.78 -23.45
N ASP A 237 10.56 -29.78 -23.80
CA ASP A 237 11.26 -30.65 -22.86
C ASP A 237 12.54 -29.98 -22.39
N ALA A 238 12.73 -29.90 -21.05
CA ALA A 238 13.87 -29.21 -20.48
C ALA A 238 15.22 -29.86 -20.81
N ASN A 239 15.25 -31.20 -20.84
CA ASN A 239 16.49 -31.95 -21.13
C ASN A 239 16.94 -31.72 -22.60
N ILE A 240 16.01 -31.87 -23.54
CA ILE A 240 16.30 -31.66 -24.97
C ILE A 240 16.79 -30.23 -25.21
N GLN A 241 16.09 -29.25 -24.60
CA GLN A 241 16.46 -27.85 -24.71
C GLN A 241 17.83 -27.56 -24.10
N HIS A 242 18.18 -28.17 -22.97
CA HIS A 242 19.48 -28.00 -22.33
C HIS A 242 20.62 -28.51 -23.24
N TYR A 243 20.46 -29.67 -23.87
CA TYR A 243 21.42 -30.19 -24.84
C TYR A 243 21.59 -29.25 -26.03
N LEU A 244 20.49 -28.69 -26.58
CA LEU A 244 20.53 -27.75 -27.68
C LEU A 244 21.25 -26.45 -27.30
N GLU A 245 20.97 -25.89 -26.14
CA GLU A 245 21.64 -24.66 -25.68
C GLU A 245 23.13 -24.89 -25.42
N ASN A 246 23.53 -26.04 -24.86
CA ASN A 246 24.93 -26.38 -24.68
C ASN A 246 25.64 -26.54 -26.01
N ALA A 247 25.02 -27.22 -26.97
CA ALA A 247 25.61 -27.40 -28.33
C ALA A 247 25.78 -26.04 -29.03
N LEU A 248 24.79 -25.16 -28.95
CA LEU A 248 24.83 -23.79 -29.48
C LEU A 248 25.91 -22.94 -28.79
N ASN A 249 26.00 -23.01 -27.46
CA ASN A 249 27.04 -22.30 -26.72
C ASN A 249 28.45 -22.79 -27.08
N TYR A 250 28.63 -24.09 -27.28
CA TYR A 250 29.88 -24.67 -27.75
C TYR A 250 30.24 -24.16 -29.16
N ALA A 251 29.30 -24.22 -30.11
CA ALA A 251 29.49 -23.76 -31.45
C ALA A 251 29.83 -22.24 -31.53
N VAL A 252 29.19 -21.42 -30.73
CA VAL A 252 29.47 -19.97 -30.65
C VAL A 252 30.87 -19.71 -30.13
N LYS A 253 31.29 -20.46 -29.09
CA LYS A 253 32.65 -20.31 -28.50
C LYS A 253 33.75 -20.78 -29.44
N GLU A 254 33.57 -21.96 -30.05
CA GLU A 254 34.58 -22.59 -30.89
C GLU A 254 34.79 -21.87 -32.24
N HIS A 255 33.68 -21.43 -32.83
CA HIS A 255 33.72 -20.83 -34.17
C HIS A 255 33.65 -19.31 -34.17
N HIS A 256 33.70 -18.67 -33.00
CA HIS A 256 33.61 -17.20 -32.86
C HIS A 256 32.44 -16.57 -33.66
N VAL A 257 31.35 -17.32 -33.81
CA VAL A 257 30.18 -16.87 -34.58
C VAL A 257 29.51 -15.74 -33.82
N ALA A 258 29.32 -14.60 -34.48
CA ALA A 258 28.58 -13.50 -33.89
C ALA A 258 27.18 -13.98 -33.52
N ALA A 259 26.72 -13.71 -32.30
CA ALA A 259 25.45 -14.18 -31.75
C ALA A 259 24.23 -13.86 -32.66
N ARG A 260 24.32 -12.90 -33.54
CA ARG A 260 23.35 -12.55 -34.58
C ARG A 260 23.06 -13.66 -35.59
N ALA A 261 24.06 -14.52 -35.89
CA ALA A 261 23.91 -15.55 -36.90
C ALA A 261 23.15 -16.79 -36.42
N VAL A 262 22.97 -16.97 -35.08
CA VAL A 262 22.40 -18.17 -34.46
C VAL A 262 20.95 -17.96 -34.03
N GLY A 263 20.32 -16.82 -34.35
CA GLY A 263 18.94 -16.54 -33.97
C GLY A 263 18.74 -16.31 -32.44
N LYS A 264 19.84 -16.27 -31.69
CA LYS A 264 19.81 -15.88 -30.29
C LYS A 264 19.71 -14.37 -30.23
N SER A 265 18.53 -13.83 -29.90
CA SER A 265 18.43 -12.49 -29.36
C SER A 265 19.04 -12.49 -27.96
N VAL A 266 20.35 -12.46 -27.88
CA VAL A 266 21.04 -12.31 -26.61
C VAL A 266 20.81 -10.87 -26.18
N LEU A 267 19.83 -10.66 -25.32
CA LEU A 267 19.86 -9.48 -24.48
C LEU A 267 21.12 -9.60 -23.63
N PRO A 268 22.00 -8.59 -23.62
CA PRO A 268 23.24 -8.65 -22.84
C PRO A 268 22.85 -8.91 -21.38
N ILE A 269 23.58 -9.80 -20.73
CA ILE A 269 23.42 -10.20 -19.32
C ILE A 269 23.33 -8.97 -18.39
N GLU A 270 23.96 -7.88 -18.77
CA GLU A 270 23.94 -6.60 -18.05
C GLU A 270 22.57 -5.90 -18.02
N LEU A 271 21.70 -6.13 -19.01
CA LEU A 271 20.33 -5.62 -19.00
C LEU A 271 19.43 -6.43 -18.04
N TRP A 272 19.71 -7.70 -17.86
CA TRP A 272 19.04 -8.56 -16.89
C TRP A 272 19.32 -8.15 -15.44
N LYS A 273 20.55 -7.74 -15.13
CA LYS A 273 20.93 -7.24 -13.79
C LYS A 273 20.32 -5.88 -13.44
N ARG A 274 19.82 -5.12 -14.43
CA ARG A 274 19.15 -3.83 -14.17
C ARG A 274 17.64 -3.92 -13.97
N VAL A 275 17.03 -5.03 -14.32
CA VAL A 275 15.57 -5.24 -14.26
C VAL A 275 15.19 -6.21 -13.12
N SER A 276 16.14 -6.93 -12.57
CA SER A 276 15.98 -7.80 -11.37
C SER A 276 16.37 -6.99 -10.08
#